data_d3c77fc3ae866fffb2845a631022d3b6
#
_entry.id   d3c77fc3ae866fffb2845a631022d3b6
#
_cell.length_a   1.000
_cell.length_b   1.000
_cell.length_c   1.000
_cell.angle_alpha   90.00
_cell.angle_beta   90.00
_cell.angle_gamma   90.00
#
_symmetry.space_group_name_H-M   'P 1'
#
loop_
_entity.id
_entity.type
_entity.pdbx_description
1 polymer ?
#
loop_
_entity_poly.entity_id
_entity_poly.type
_entity_poly.pdbx_seq_one_letter_code
_entity_poly.pdbx_strand_id
1 'polypeptide(L)'
;MKNFIYILLTLLFLQTQVQAFNVVYPKNTYQKINSPSTFFVGSVEQGEELYINGIPIELHYSGAFAKSVLLKNGQNIFVLKSSMGEEKKYVIERPLIGVNYKKAEYNQFETPLIVEVSRNGAPIRTTAVQSGINRLAHYKNGMVLSAIGELGDMYKVELSPQNYVWIAKSDVKNSKQNYDKAILYNYKKQQNKKEYIYKFALSKQTPYSIEENGNLSLKIYNVVANKNDVAQFSFVLNQKLMGYSAEYSGNTLVVKIKKEPKLNKKLPLKNVKIVIDAGHGGSEQGAISCLGNPEKEFNLSISKYLEHELKAMGATVYMTRHFDRFVSLNNRVKYTNDKNAQIFVSIHANSLPDNKNPLEHRGSGVYYYYDEAKPLSESIINAVCKNMAVRNNGIHQASFAVVRNTSAVSVLVETAYVINPDDNSLLIDDDFKRKYAASVAEGIKNYILQQNKVAIFRKNKIKFIKG
;
A
#
# COMPACT_ATOMS: atom_id res chain seq x y z
N MET A 1 -13.25 1.05 -82.97
CA MET A 1 -12.33 1.91 -82.17
C MET A 1 -12.53 1.54 -80.73
N LYS A 2 -11.58 0.78 -80.18
CA LYS A 2 -11.63 0.33 -78.79
C LYS A 2 -10.68 1.17 -77.99
N ASN A 3 -11.24 1.97 -77.05
CA ASN A 3 -10.46 2.76 -76.12
C ASN A 3 -9.97 1.89 -74.98
N PHE A 4 -8.66 1.67 -74.89
CA PHE A 4 -8.02 1.07 -73.73
C PHE A 4 -7.76 2.18 -72.70
N ILE A 5 -8.43 2.07 -71.53
CA ILE A 5 -8.16 2.90 -70.37
C ILE A 5 -7.11 2.14 -69.54
N TYR A 6 -5.90 2.67 -69.45
CA TYR A 6 -4.86 2.22 -68.53
C TYR A 6 -5.16 2.83 -67.16
N ILE A 7 -5.58 1.98 -66.20
CA ILE A 7 -5.65 2.34 -64.80
C ILE A 7 -4.26 2.12 -64.19
N LEU A 8 -3.57 3.21 -63.93
CA LEU A 8 -2.30 3.20 -63.21
C LEU A 8 -2.63 3.01 -61.72
N LEU A 9 -2.48 1.78 -61.22
CA LEU A 9 -2.52 1.50 -59.77
C LEU A 9 -1.24 2.00 -59.14
N THR A 10 -1.20 3.19 -58.56
CA THR A 10 -0.16 3.64 -57.63
C THR A 10 -0.39 2.95 -56.28
N LEU A 11 0.32 1.88 -56.03
CA LEU A 11 0.49 1.32 -54.69
C LEU A 11 1.24 2.34 -53.85
N LEU A 12 0.51 3.11 -53.03
CA LEU A 12 1.07 3.81 -51.90
C LEU A 12 1.49 2.75 -50.86
N PHE A 13 2.73 2.37 -50.86
CA PHE A 13 3.37 1.77 -49.72
C PHE A 13 3.40 2.82 -48.61
N LEU A 14 2.42 2.81 -47.71
CA LEU A 14 2.59 3.37 -46.39
C LEU A 14 3.69 2.56 -45.72
N GLN A 15 4.95 3.01 -45.85
CA GLN A 15 6.02 2.61 -44.95
C GLN A 15 5.62 3.11 -43.58
N THR A 16 4.98 2.27 -42.77
CA THR A 16 5.01 2.45 -41.34
C THR A 16 6.50 2.40 -40.96
N GLN A 17 7.07 3.54 -40.63
CA GLN A 17 8.42 3.57 -40.06
C GLN A 17 8.38 2.70 -38.81
N VAL A 18 8.94 1.51 -38.91
CA VAL A 18 9.16 0.65 -37.74
C VAL A 18 10.12 1.43 -36.85
N GLN A 19 9.66 1.76 -35.66
CA GLN A 19 10.45 2.51 -34.69
C GLN A 19 11.53 1.56 -34.17
N ALA A 20 12.82 1.85 -34.39
CA ALA A 20 13.94 0.98 -34.03
C ALA A 20 14.04 0.76 -32.51
N PHE A 21 13.60 1.75 -31.71
CA PHE A 21 13.58 1.63 -30.26
C PHE A 21 12.46 2.46 -29.61
N ASN A 22 12.00 2.00 -28.47
CA ASN A 22 11.03 2.71 -27.64
C ASN A 22 11.64 3.04 -26.27
N VAL A 23 11.49 4.30 -25.81
CA VAL A 23 11.89 4.72 -24.46
C VAL A 23 10.63 4.92 -23.63
N VAL A 24 10.48 4.11 -22.61
CA VAL A 24 9.35 4.17 -21.66
C VAL A 24 9.60 5.22 -20.57
N TYR A 25 10.86 5.34 -20.15
CA TYR A 25 11.29 6.35 -19.20
C TYR A 25 12.69 6.88 -19.58
N PRO A 26 12.92 8.21 -19.55
CA PRO A 26 11.99 9.30 -19.24
C PRO A 26 10.83 9.40 -20.24
N LYS A 27 9.64 9.77 -19.74
CA LYS A 27 8.42 9.81 -20.57
C LYS A 27 8.46 10.89 -21.65
N ASN A 28 9.11 12.02 -21.34
CA ASN A 28 9.17 13.19 -22.23
C ASN A 28 10.62 13.46 -22.62
N THR A 29 10.82 13.97 -23.83
CA THR A 29 12.13 14.40 -24.33
C THR A 29 12.71 15.62 -23.62
N TYR A 30 11.87 16.39 -22.91
CA TYR A 30 12.27 17.39 -21.92
C TYR A 30 11.61 17.08 -20.59
N GLN A 31 12.42 16.95 -19.52
CA GLN A 31 11.95 16.65 -18.19
C GLN A 31 12.82 17.31 -17.11
N LYS A 32 12.19 17.77 -16.00
CA LYS A 32 12.91 18.24 -14.79
C LYS A 32 12.99 17.12 -13.78
N ILE A 33 14.20 16.82 -13.30
CA ILE A 33 14.47 15.76 -12.32
C ILE A 33 15.35 16.33 -11.21
N ASN A 34 14.85 16.29 -9.98
CA ASN A 34 15.54 16.84 -8.80
C ASN A 34 16.56 15.86 -8.16
N SER A 35 16.86 14.77 -8.83
CA SER A 35 17.78 13.73 -8.37
C SER A 35 19.17 13.89 -8.96
N PRO A 36 20.26 13.45 -8.28
CA PRO A 36 21.61 13.42 -8.84
C PRO A 36 21.82 12.39 -9.95
N SER A 37 20.86 11.48 -10.15
CA SER A 37 20.85 10.47 -11.20
C SER A 37 19.44 10.15 -11.64
N THR A 38 19.33 9.60 -12.85
CA THR A 38 18.11 9.02 -13.39
C THR A 38 18.46 7.81 -14.24
N PHE A 39 17.49 7.26 -14.94
CA PHE A 39 17.72 6.12 -15.82
C PHE A 39 16.90 6.23 -17.10
N PHE A 40 17.35 5.54 -18.15
CA PHE A 40 16.60 5.27 -19.36
C PHE A 40 16.15 3.81 -19.33
N VAL A 41 14.88 3.58 -19.61
CA VAL A 41 14.27 2.23 -19.68
C VAL A 41 13.43 2.15 -20.94
N GLY A 42 13.54 1.04 -21.64
CA GLY A 42 12.80 0.82 -22.87
C GLY A 42 13.14 -0.50 -23.54
N SER A 43 12.89 -0.56 -24.84
CA SER A 43 13.17 -1.72 -25.67
C SER A 43 13.64 -1.32 -27.06
N VAL A 44 14.38 -2.22 -27.70
CA VAL A 44 14.78 -2.13 -29.10
C VAL A 44 14.13 -3.28 -29.89
N GLU A 45 14.01 -3.11 -31.21
CA GLU A 45 13.62 -4.18 -32.10
C GLU A 45 14.72 -5.27 -32.17
N GLN A 46 14.32 -6.48 -32.53
CA GLN A 46 15.24 -7.61 -32.56
C GLN A 46 16.39 -7.39 -33.55
N GLY A 47 17.63 -7.54 -33.10
CA GLY A 47 18.83 -7.36 -33.90
C GLY A 47 19.37 -5.95 -33.92
N GLU A 48 18.72 -5.00 -33.27
CA GLU A 48 19.18 -3.62 -33.12
C GLU A 48 20.16 -3.47 -31.95
N GLU A 49 21.15 -2.55 -32.15
CA GLU A 49 21.98 -2.05 -31.06
C GLU A 49 21.52 -0.64 -30.68
N LEU A 50 21.70 -0.27 -29.42
CA LEU A 50 21.35 1.06 -28.91
C LEU A 50 22.55 1.70 -28.22
N TYR A 51 22.75 2.97 -28.50
CA TYR A 51 23.82 3.77 -27.93
C TYR A 51 23.23 5.01 -27.20
N ILE A 52 23.85 5.40 -26.09
CA ILE A 52 23.60 6.68 -25.42
C ILE A 52 24.87 7.53 -25.43
N ASN A 53 24.81 8.69 -26.06
CA ASN A 53 25.99 9.57 -26.27
C ASN A 53 27.20 8.80 -26.85
N GLY A 54 26.96 7.88 -27.79
CA GLY A 54 27.97 7.04 -28.41
C GLY A 54 28.46 5.84 -27.59
N ILE A 55 27.97 5.66 -26.36
CA ILE A 55 28.31 4.52 -25.50
C ILE A 55 27.24 3.44 -25.68
N PRO A 56 27.63 2.17 -25.97
CA PRO A 56 26.64 1.10 -26.15
C PRO A 56 25.88 0.83 -24.84
N ILE A 57 24.60 0.52 -25.00
CA ILE A 57 23.70 0.07 -23.89
C ILE A 57 23.64 -1.45 -23.97
N GLU A 58 23.85 -2.11 -22.83
CA GLU A 58 23.66 -3.55 -22.72
C GLU A 58 22.16 -3.89 -22.86
N LEU A 59 21.86 -4.80 -23.78
CA LEU A 59 20.49 -5.22 -24.07
C LEU A 59 20.23 -6.59 -23.47
N HIS A 60 19.08 -6.75 -22.88
CA HIS A 60 18.55 -8.05 -22.50
C HIS A 60 18.11 -8.83 -23.76
N TYR A 61 18.10 -10.17 -23.72
CA TYR A 61 17.72 -11.01 -24.86
C TYR A 61 16.29 -10.73 -25.39
N SER A 62 15.42 -10.12 -24.60
CA SER A 62 14.07 -9.68 -24.99
C SER A 62 14.06 -8.35 -25.75
N GLY A 63 15.22 -7.73 -25.99
CA GLY A 63 15.35 -6.37 -26.50
C GLY A 63 15.16 -5.27 -25.44
N ALA A 64 14.79 -5.61 -24.23
CA ALA A 64 14.63 -4.62 -23.14
C ALA A 64 15.98 -4.06 -22.69
N PHE A 65 15.99 -2.81 -22.26
CA PHE A 65 17.16 -2.18 -21.66
C PHE A 65 16.82 -1.32 -20.45
N ALA A 66 17.83 -1.14 -19.58
CA ALA A 66 17.82 -0.16 -18.50
C ALA A 66 19.23 0.44 -18.36
N LYS A 67 19.36 1.76 -18.32
CA LYS A 67 20.64 2.46 -18.22
C LYS A 67 20.56 3.63 -17.27
N SER A 68 21.26 3.56 -16.15
CA SER A 68 21.41 4.68 -15.22
C SER A 68 22.38 5.72 -15.76
N VAL A 69 22.08 7.00 -15.53
CA VAL A 69 22.89 8.14 -15.90
C VAL A 69 22.99 9.15 -14.76
N LEU A 70 24.14 9.77 -14.59
CA LEU A 70 24.35 10.85 -13.62
C LEU A 70 23.88 12.18 -14.20
N LEU A 71 23.33 13.04 -13.34
CA LEU A 71 22.86 14.38 -13.71
C LEU A 71 23.71 15.44 -13.01
N LYS A 72 24.33 16.31 -13.81
CA LYS A 72 24.92 17.57 -13.35
C LYS A 72 23.82 18.61 -13.14
N ASN A 73 24.04 19.60 -12.27
CA ASN A 73 23.14 20.73 -12.15
C ASN A 73 23.00 21.47 -13.48
N GLY A 74 21.79 21.90 -13.82
CA GLY A 74 21.45 22.49 -15.11
C GLY A 74 21.03 21.45 -16.13
N GLN A 75 21.19 21.76 -17.40
CA GLN A 75 20.78 20.91 -18.52
C GLN A 75 21.76 19.77 -18.77
N ASN A 76 21.24 18.55 -18.90
CA ASN A 76 21.94 17.34 -19.31
C ASN A 76 21.34 16.86 -20.62
N ILE A 77 22.16 16.63 -21.62
CA ILE A 77 21.72 16.21 -22.95
C ILE A 77 22.15 14.76 -23.17
N PHE A 78 21.16 13.93 -23.50
CA PHE A 78 21.37 12.53 -23.84
C PHE A 78 20.84 12.27 -25.27
N VAL A 79 21.67 11.70 -26.12
CA VAL A 79 21.31 11.31 -27.48
C VAL A 79 21.29 9.79 -27.52
N LEU A 80 20.10 9.19 -27.69
CA LEU A 80 19.94 7.77 -27.94
C LEU A 80 19.93 7.56 -29.46
N LYS A 81 20.75 6.61 -29.94
CA LYS A 81 20.86 6.29 -31.34
C LYS A 81 20.91 4.79 -31.57
N SER A 82 20.04 4.28 -32.45
CA SER A 82 20.08 2.87 -32.87
C SER A 82 21.09 2.61 -33.98
N SER A 83 21.44 1.34 -34.17
CA SER A 83 22.28 0.87 -35.30
C SER A 83 21.64 1.18 -36.64
N MET A 84 20.30 1.22 -36.76
CA MET A 84 19.57 1.64 -37.97
C MET A 84 19.56 3.16 -38.19
N GLY A 85 20.14 3.96 -37.32
CA GLY A 85 20.29 5.40 -37.47
C GLY A 85 19.13 6.23 -36.91
N GLU A 86 18.09 5.61 -36.30
CA GLU A 86 17.08 6.38 -35.55
C GLU A 86 17.75 7.07 -34.36
N GLU A 87 17.44 8.35 -34.16
CA GLU A 87 18.02 9.19 -33.11
C GLU A 87 16.93 9.92 -32.32
N LYS A 88 17.04 9.90 -30.99
CA LYS A 88 16.18 10.69 -30.08
C LYS A 88 17.03 11.46 -29.08
N LYS A 89 16.81 12.78 -29.02
CA LYS A 89 17.49 13.67 -28.08
C LYS A 89 16.61 13.92 -26.86
N TYR A 90 17.18 13.72 -25.68
CA TYR A 90 16.56 14.02 -24.39
C TYR A 90 17.32 15.14 -23.70
N VAL A 91 16.59 16.11 -23.14
CA VAL A 91 17.12 17.19 -22.32
C VAL A 91 16.54 17.03 -20.90
N ILE A 92 17.40 16.66 -19.95
CA ILE A 92 17.01 16.50 -18.56
C ILE A 92 17.62 17.65 -17.77
N GLU A 93 16.76 18.51 -17.23
CA GLU A 93 17.16 19.63 -16.38
C GLU A 93 17.15 19.18 -14.92
N ARG A 94 18.33 19.26 -14.27
CA ARG A 94 18.44 19.15 -12.83
C ARG A 94 18.49 20.56 -12.23
N PRO A 95 17.38 21.06 -11.61
CA PRO A 95 17.36 22.39 -11.07
C PRO A 95 18.41 22.59 -9.98
N LEU A 96 18.99 23.81 -9.90
CA LEU A 96 19.72 24.24 -8.73
C LEU A 96 18.69 24.41 -7.59
N ILE A 97 18.59 23.42 -6.72
CA ILE A 97 17.74 23.51 -5.55
C ILE A 97 18.46 24.42 -4.55
N GLY A 98 18.11 25.69 -4.55
CA GLY A 98 18.38 26.56 -3.41
C GLY A 98 17.56 26.06 -2.23
N VAL A 99 18.21 25.36 -1.28
CA VAL A 99 17.56 24.82 -0.10
C VAL A 99 17.29 25.97 0.88
N ASN A 100 16.27 26.78 0.61
CA ASN A 100 15.69 27.67 1.61
C ASN A 100 14.61 26.90 2.39
N TYR A 101 15.01 25.86 3.14
CA TYR A 101 14.14 25.30 4.17
C TYR A 101 14.16 26.26 5.38
N LYS A 102 13.20 27.19 5.44
CA LYS A 102 12.85 27.78 6.71
C LYS A 102 12.32 26.62 7.57
N LYS A 103 13.14 26.13 8.50
CA LYS A 103 12.74 25.09 9.44
C LYS A 103 11.53 25.64 10.21
N ALA A 104 10.40 24.97 10.08
CA ALA A 104 9.22 25.38 10.86
C ALA A 104 9.58 25.29 12.34
N GLU A 105 9.31 26.35 13.09
CA GLU A 105 9.51 26.39 14.53
C GLU A 105 8.22 26.01 15.24
N TYR A 106 8.36 25.34 16.39
CA TYR A 106 7.23 25.00 17.23
C TYR A 106 6.71 26.25 17.93
N ASN A 107 5.41 26.51 17.82
CA ASN A 107 4.70 27.59 18.48
C ASN A 107 3.74 27.00 19.52
N GLN A 108 4.00 27.27 20.81
CA GLN A 108 3.13 26.89 21.91
C GLN A 108 2.00 27.91 22.06
N PHE A 109 0.77 27.48 22.23
CA PHE A 109 -0.35 28.36 22.47
C PHE A 109 -0.43 28.73 23.96
N GLU A 110 -0.72 29.98 24.25
CA GLU A 110 -0.97 30.47 25.64
C GLU A 110 -2.25 29.84 26.21
N THR A 111 -3.28 29.73 25.40
CA THR A 111 -4.54 29.03 25.71
C THR A 111 -4.82 27.98 24.65
N PRO A 112 -5.24 26.76 25.03
CA PRO A 112 -5.55 25.72 24.07
C PRO A 112 -6.62 26.15 23.06
N LEU A 113 -6.38 25.90 21.79
CA LEU A 113 -7.35 26.07 20.72
C LEU A 113 -8.23 24.82 20.63
N ILE A 114 -9.54 24.99 20.79
CA ILE A 114 -10.47 23.87 20.61
C ILE A 114 -10.79 23.71 19.14
N VAL A 115 -10.47 22.53 18.60
CA VAL A 115 -10.68 22.18 17.20
C VAL A 115 -11.60 20.96 17.09
N GLU A 116 -12.28 20.86 15.95
CA GLU A 116 -13.16 19.75 15.62
C GLU A 116 -12.70 19.12 14.31
N VAL A 117 -12.60 17.80 14.27
CA VAL A 117 -12.28 17.03 13.06
C VAL A 117 -13.34 17.32 11.99
N SER A 118 -12.89 17.72 10.79
CA SER A 118 -13.75 18.19 9.70
C SER A 118 -14.08 17.13 8.65
N ARG A 119 -13.47 15.94 8.73
CA ARG A 119 -13.70 14.82 7.80
C ARG A 119 -13.57 13.46 8.49
N ASN A 120 -14.20 12.44 7.93
CA ASN A 120 -14.03 11.06 8.39
C ASN A 120 -12.65 10.51 8.02
N GLY A 121 -12.06 9.75 8.94
CA GLY A 121 -10.77 9.11 8.74
C GLY A 121 -9.57 10.06 8.84
N ALA A 122 -9.72 11.20 9.53
CA ALA A 122 -8.62 12.10 9.81
C ALA A 122 -7.54 11.42 10.67
N PRO A 123 -6.29 11.27 10.19
CA PRO A 123 -5.27 10.56 10.92
C PRO A 123 -4.67 11.43 12.02
N ILE A 124 -4.57 10.90 13.23
CA ILE A 124 -3.71 11.45 14.28
C ILE A 124 -2.38 10.70 14.29
N ARG A 125 -1.31 11.40 14.64
CA ARG A 125 0.08 10.93 14.47
C ARG A 125 0.91 11.15 15.72
N THR A 126 1.91 10.28 15.89
CA THR A 126 2.88 10.41 16.98
C THR A 126 3.93 11.49 16.74
N THR A 127 4.11 11.97 15.50
CA THR A 127 5.06 13.02 15.12
C THR A 127 4.41 14.04 14.18
N ALA A 128 4.97 15.25 14.10
CA ALA A 128 4.50 16.34 13.23
C ALA A 128 4.86 16.14 11.75
N VAL A 129 4.76 14.93 11.25
CA VAL A 129 5.08 14.56 9.86
C VAL A 129 3.85 13.93 9.22
N GLN A 130 3.42 14.44 8.06
CA GLN A 130 2.23 13.93 7.38
C GLN A 130 2.43 12.58 6.69
N SER A 131 3.66 12.18 6.44
CA SER A 131 4.04 10.90 5.82
C SER A 131 4.64 9.92 6.84
N GLY A 132 4.75 8.67 6.45
CA GLY A 132 5.45 7.64 7.23
C GLY A 132 4.58 6.78 8.14
N ILE A 133 5.24 6.07 9.05
CA ILE A 133 4.68 5.02 9.92
C ILE A 133 4.35 5.61 11.30
N ASN A 134 3.62 6.71 11.35
CA ASN A 134 3.38 7.47 12.58
C ASN A 134 1.89 7.68 12.90
N ARG A 135 0.98 6.93 12.26
CA ARG A 135 -0.46 7.06 12.50
C ARG A 135 -0.88 6.23 13.72
N LEU A 136 -1.49 6.88 14.69
CA LEU A 136 -1.98 6.23 15.91
C LEU A 136 -3.44 5.80 15.79
N ALA A 137 -4.30 6.64 15.21
CA ALA A 137 -5.71 6.38 15.00
C ALA A 137 -6.27 7.24 13.85
N HIS A 138 -7.52 6.96 13.47
CA HIS A 138 -8.26 7.74 12.48
C HIS A 138 -9.58 8.19 13.09
N TYR A 139 -9.76 9.50 13.22
CA TYR A 139 -10.96 10.05 13.85
C TYR A 139 -12.05 10.37 12.83
N LYS A 140 -13.29 10.36 13.31
CA LYS A 140 -14.46 10.76 12.52
C LYS A 140 -14.71 12.25 12.63
N ASN A 141 -15.41 12.78 11.63
CA ASN A 141 -15.96 14.13 11.65
C ASN A 141 -16.73 14.38 12.95
N GLY A 142 -16.54 15.55 13.55
CA GLY A 142 -17.19 15.95 14.82
C GLY A 142 -16.40 15.62 16.09
N MET A 143 -15.27 14.89 16.01
CA MET A 143 -14.41 14.65 17.17
C MET A 143 -13.75 15.95 17.62
N VAL A 144 -13.98 16.35 18.87
CA VAL A 144 -13.44 17.58 19.48
C VAL A 144 -12.10 17.28 20.12
N LEU A 145 -11.12 18.17 19.90
CA LEU A 145 -9.73 18.02 20.32
C LEU A 145 -9.21 19.34 20.91
N SER A 146 -8.25 19.26 21.84
CA SER A 146 -7.56 20.40 22.43
C SER A 146 -6.16 20.54 21.83
N ALA A 147 -5.97 21.52 20.96
CA ALA A 147 -4.68 21.85 20.37
C ALA A 147 -3.93 22.83 21.27
N ILE A 148 -2.71 22.46 21.69
CA ILE A 148 -1.86 23.22 22.62
C ILE A 148 -0.72 23.93 21.92
N GLY A 149 -0.54 23.76 20.63
CA GLY A 149 0.50 24.40 19.82
C GLY A 149 0.50 23.89 18.40
N GLU A 150 1.47 24.36 17.62
CA GLU A 150 1.58 24.03 16.20
C GLU A 150 3.03 23.92 15.73
N LEU A 151 3.24 23.14 14.67
CA LEU A 151 4.50 23.03 13.94
C LEU A 151 4.19 22.88 12.45
N GLY A 152 4.52 23.88 11.65
CA GLY A 152 4.16 23.90 10.22
C GLY A 152 2.66 23.72 9.99
N ASP A 153 2.28 22.71 9.22
CA ASP A 153 0.86 22.41 8.92
C ASP A 153 0.16 21.54 9.96
N MET A 154 0.78 21.28 11.13
CA MET A 154 0.27 20.37 12.14
C MET A 154 -0.07 21.08 13.43
N TYR A 155 -1.21 20.74 14.03
CA TYR A 155 -1.49 21.04 15.42
C TYR A 155 -0.99 19.93 16.35
N LYS A 156 -0.36 20.33 17.47
CA LYS A 156 -0.09 19.44 18.59
C LYS A 156 -1.32 19.37 19.49
N VAL A 157 -1.84 18.18 19.67
CA VAL A 157 -3.07 17.92 20.44
C VAL A 157 -2.71 17.18 21.71
N GLU A 158 -3.27 17.60 22.84
CA GLU A 158 -3.18 16.90 24.11
C GLU A 158 -4.37 15.92 24.22
N LEU A 159 -4.07 14.63 24.28
CA LEU A 159 -5.09 13.59 24.53
C LEU A 159 -5.34 13.38 26.02
N SER A 160 -4.31 13.51 26.85
CA SER A 160 -4.31 13.47 28.30
C SER A 160 -3.02 14.10 28.82
N PRO A 161 -2.88 14.42 30.12
CA PRO A 161 -1.64 14.95 30.67
C PRO A 161 -0.42 14.17 30.22
N GLN A 162 0.55 14.85 29.60
CA GLN A 162 1.80 14.32 29.05
C GLN A 162 1.64 13.34 27.85
N ASN A 163 0.47 13.26 27.26
CA ASN A 163 0.22 12.40 26.09
C ASN A 163 -0.22 13.26 24.89
N TYR A 164 0.70 13.47 23.97
CA TYR A 164 0.53 14.39 22.85
C TYR A 164 0.56 13.64 21.52
N VAL A 165 -0.24 14.13 20.60
CA VAL A 165 -0.32 13.67 19.21
C VAL A 165 -0.39 14.85 18.26
N TRP A 166 -0.37 14.60 16.97
CA TRP A 166 -0.41 15.60 15.91
C TRP A 166 -1.54 15.34 14.95
N ILE A 167 -2.20 16.41 14.51
CA ILE A 167 -3.23 16.37 13.47
C ILE A 167 -2.95 17.46 12.44
N ALA A 168 -3.20 17.18 11.16
CA ALA A 168 -3.05 18.20 10.12
C ALA A 168 -4.09 19.31 10.29
N LYS A 169 -3.69 20.56 10.13
CA LYS A 169 -4.57 21.73 10.18
C LYS A 169 -5.72 21.62 9.17
N SER A 170 -5.44 21.04 8.00
CA SER A 170 -6.44 20.78 6.94
C SER A 170 -7.51 19.75 7.33
N ASP A 171 -7.28 18.97 8.38
CA ASP A 171 -8.20 17.90 8.83
C ASP A 171 -9.15 18.37 9.95
N VAL A 172 -9.01 19.62 10.38
CA VAL A 172 -9.81 20.20 11.49
C VAL A 172 -10.33 21.58 11.14
N LYS A 173 -11.29 22.05 11.92
CA LYS A 173 -11.82 23.42 11.95
C LYS A 173 -11.93 23.89 13.39
N ASN A 174 -12.00 25.20 13.63
CA ASN A 174 -12.27 25.74 14.96
C ASN A 174 -13.62 25.24 15.48
N SER A 175 -13.67 24.83 16.73
CA SER A 175 -14.88 24.36 17.41
C SER A 175 -15.43 25.40 18.37
N LYS A 176 -16.75 25.50 18.45
CA LYS A 176 -17.45 26.27 19.49
C LYS A 176 -17.85 25.38 20.68
N GLN A 177 -17.55 24.08 20.63
CA GLN A 177 -17.87 23.13 21.69
C GLN A 177 -16.84 23.22 22.81
N ASN A 178 -17.27 22.92 24.03
CA ASN A 178 -16.36 22.79 25.16
C ASN A 178 -15.60 21.46 25.12
N TYR A 179 -14.34 21.47 25.53
CA TYR A 179 -13.50 20.29 25.67
C TYR A 179 -13.56 19.73 27.10
N ASP A 180 -14.79 19.42 27.58
CA ASP A 180 -14.99 18.82 28.90
C ASP A 180 -14.68 17.32 28.88
N LYS A 181 -14.39 16.75 30.06
CA LYS A 181 -14.19 15.31 30.20
C LYS A 181 -15.47 14.53 29.94
N ALA A 182 -15.36 13.43 29.23
CA ALA A 182 -16.46 12.48 29.08
C ALA A 182 -16.59 11.61 30.33
N ILE A 183 -17.80 11.08 30.55
CA ILE A 183 -18.07 10.08 31.60
C ILE A 183 -18.22 8.73 30.93
N LEU A 184 -17.43 7.75 31.36
CA LEU A 184 -17.62 6.36 30.97
C LEU A 184 -18.62 5.69 31.92
N TYR A 185 -19.85 5.48 31.45
CA TYR A 185 -20.92 4.91 32.26
C TYR A 185 -20.73 3.42 32.52
N ASN A 186 -20.50 2.64 31.44
CA ASN A 186 -20.32 1.19 31.56
C ASN A 186 -19.68 0.63 30.29
N TYR A 187 -19.27 -0.64 30.35
CA TYR A 187 -18.93 -1.40 29.17
C TYR A 187 -19.67 -2.74 29.16
N LYS A 188 -19.95 -3.25 27.94
CA LYS A 188 -20.60 -4.55 27.74
C LYS A 188 -19.76 -5.38 26.77
N LYS A 189 -19.60 -6.67 27.11
CA LYS A 189 -18.99 -7.68 26.21
C LYS A 189 -20.09 -8.54 25.62
N GLN A 190 -20.06 -8.68 24.32
CA GLN A 190 -20.90 -9.58 23.53
C GLN A 190 -20.04 -10.41 22.61
N GLN A 191 -20.57 -11.50 22.09
CA GLN A 191 -19.90 -12.26 21.03
C GLN A 191 -20.92 -12.97 20.15
N ASN A 192 -20.55 -13.17 18.90
CA ASN A 192 -21.25 -14.02 17.95
C ASN A 192 -20.29 -15.12 17.41
N LYS A 193 -20.71 -15.85 16.40
CA LYS A 193 -19.89 -16.92 15.79
C LYS A 193 -18.57 -16.39 15.16
N LYS A 194 -18.51 -15.09 14.79
CA LYS A 194 -17.42 -14.49 14.00
C LYS A 194 -16.58 -13.47 14.77
N GLU A 195 -17.15 -12.82 15.82
CA GLU A 195 -16.53 -11.66 16.44
C GLU A 195 -16.76 -11.62 17.95
N TYR A 196 -15.80 -11.03 18.66
CA TYR A 196 -16.01 -10.44 19.99
C TYR A 196 -16.38 -8.97 19.80
N ILE A 197 -17.38 -8.48 20.54
CA ILE A 197 -17.90 -7.13 20.44
C ILE A 197 -17.87 -6.51 21.82
N TYR A 198 -17.16 -5.38 21.96
CA TYR A 198 -17.09 -4.61 23.19
C TYR A 198 -17.73 -3.25 22.95
N LYS A 199 -18.63 -2.83 23.84
CA LYS A 199 -19.35 -1.57 23.75
C LYS A 199 -19.05 -0.75 24.99
N PHE A 200 -18.54 0.45 24.82
CA PHE A 200 -18.20 1.41 25.86
C PHE A 200 -19.16 2.59 25.75
N ALA A 201 -20.09 2.72 26.70
CA ALA A 201 -21.10 3.78 26.71
C ALA A 201 -20.52 5.01 27.41
N LEU A 202 -20.45 6.14 26.68
CA LEU A 202 -19.90 7.40 27.16
C LEU A 202 -20.96 8.50 27.11
N SER A 203 -20.74 9.59 27.89
CA SER A 203 -21.60 10.79 27.85
C SER A 203 -21.50 11.53 26.52
N LYS A 204 -20.33 11.46 25.86
CA LYS A 204 -20.03 12.05 24.54
C LYS A 204 -18.89 11.31 23.86
N GLN A 205 -18.68 11.53 22.56
CA GLN A 205 -17.52 11.04 21.86
C GLN A 205 -16.26 11.72 22.38
N THR A 206 -15.19 10.95 22.54
CA THR A 206 -13.90 11.43 23.04
C THR A 206 -12.78 10.69 22.33
N PRO A 207 -11.56 11.25 22.29
CA PRO A 207 -10.40 10.62 21.64
C PRO A 207 -10.10 9.21 22.18
N TYR A 208 -9.66 8.33 21.31
CA TYR A 208 -9.23 6.98 21.67
C TYR A 208 -8.06 6.54 20.77
N SER A 209 -7.29 5.55 21.25
CA SER A 209 -6.34 4.80 20.43
C SER A 209 -6.42 3.32 20.70
N ILE A 210 -5.99 2.52 19.72
CA ILE A 210 -5.79 1.08 19.89
C ILE A 210 -4.34 0.78 19.53
N GLU A 211 -3.65 0.11 20.45
CA GLU A 211 -2.25 -0.27 20.35
C GLU A 211 -2.13 -1.80 20.33
N GLU A 212 -1.20 -2.30 19.51
CA GLU A 212 -0.91 -3.71 19.34
C GLU A 212 0.48 -4.00 19.93
N ASN A 213 0.53 -4.48 21.16
CA ASN A 213 1.77 -4.85 21.85
C ASN A 213 1.67 -6.31 22.34
N GLY A 214 1.55 -7.26 21.40
CA GLY A 214 1.28 -8.67 21.72
C GLY A 214 -0.14 -8.94 22.20
N ASN A 215 -0.83 -7.92 22.70
CA ASN A 215 -2.26 -7.85 23.03
C ASN A 215 -2.84 -6.58 22.40
N LEU A 216 -4.15 -6.56 22.23
CA LEU A 216 -4.84 -5.35 21.79
C LEU A 216 -5.20 -4.51 23.01
N SER A 217 -4.76 -3.24 23.05
CA SER A 217 -5.04 -2.31 24.14
C SER A 217 -5.81 -1.10 23.63
N LEU A 218 -6.99 -0.85 24.22
CA LEU A 218 -7.78 0.36 23.98
C LEU A 218 -7.47 1.39 25.06
N LYS A 219 -7.13 2.61 24.68
CA LYS A 219 -7.09 3.78 25.54
C LYS A 219 -8.18 4.76 25.11
N ILE A 220 -9.01 5.18 26.04
CA ILE A 220 -10.04 6.24 25.87
C ILE A 220 -9.55 7.42 26.67
N TYR A 221 -9.33 8.55 26.01
CA TYR A 221 -8.75 9.75 26.59
C TYR A 221 -9.81 10.78 26.98
N ASN A 222 -9.42 11.76 27.78
CA ASN A 222 -10.30 12.84 28.24
C ASN A 222 -11.61 12.31 28.87
N VAL A 223 -11.45 11.33 29.77
CA VAL A 223 -12.58 10.72 30.51
C VAL A 223 -12.37 10.85 32.02
N VAL A 224 -13.46 10.95 32.76
CA VAL A 224 -13.44 10.85 34.23
C VAL A 224 -13.21 9.37 34.58
N ALA A 225 -11.95 8.99 34.82
CA ALA A 225 -11.58 7.60 35.11
C ALA A 225 -10.55 7.52 36.24
N ASN A 226 -9.42 8.23 36.13
CA ASN A 226 -8.32 8.25 37.09
C ASN A 226 -7.60 9.62 37.01
N LYS A 227 -6.53 9.79 37.78
CA LYS A 227 -5.72 11.05 37.81
C LYS A 227 -5.16 11.47 36.44
N ASN A 228 -5.08 10.56 35.47
CA ASN A 228 -4.53 10.82 34.13
C ASN A 228 -5.62 11.00 33.06
N ASP A 229 -6.90 11.01 33.45
CA ASP A 229 -8.04 11.17 32.55
C ASP A 229 -8.09 10.16 31.40
N VAL A 230 -7.60 8.95 31.64
CA VAL A 230 -7.53 7.84 30.66
C VAL A 230 -8.17 6.57 31.22
N ALA A 231 -9.10 5.99 30.47
CA ALA A 231 -9.59 4.65 30.72
C ALA A 231 -8.88 3.66 29.78
N GLN A 232 -8.20 2.68 30.34
CA GLN A 232 -7.45 1.67 29.58
C GLN A 232 -8.06 0.28 29.73
N PHE A 233 -8.17 -0.43 28.60
CA PHE A 233 -8.69 -1.79 28.53
C PHE A 233 -7.74 -2.66 27.70
N SER A 234 -7.30 -3.80 28.25
CA SER A 234 -6.49 -4.76 27.52
C SER A 234 -7.35 -5.97 27.11
N PHE A 235 -7.32 -6.28 25.82
CA PHE A 235 -7.98 -7.44 25.24
C PHE A 235 -6.95 -8.56 25.12
N VAL A 236 -6.87 -9.42 26.11
CA VAL A 236 -6.03 -10.62 26.05
C VAL A 236 -6.68 -11.62 25.10
N LEU A 237 -6.09 -11.82 23.94
CA LEU A 237 -6.59 -12.73 22.91
C LEU A 237 -5.94 -14.10 23.08
N ASN A 238 -6.76 -15.16 23.17
CA ASN A 238 -6.29 -16.55 23.13
C ASN A 238 -6.04 -17.04 21.70
N GLN A 239 -5.99 -16.13 20.77
CA GLN A 239 -5.81 -16.34 19.33
C GLN A 239 -4.99 -15.20 18.77
N LYS A 240 -4.39 -15.37 17.59
CA LYS A 240 -3.83 -14.24 16.88
C LYS A 240 -4.93 -13.29 16.37
N LEU A 241 -4.58 -12.05 16.23
CA LEU A 241 -5.48 -11.02 15.73
C LEU A 241 -5.74 -11.26 14.23
N MET A 242 -7.03 -11.37 13.87
CA MET A 242 -7.50 -11.57 12.48
C MET A 242 -8.17 -10.31 11.93
N GLY A 243 -7.87 -9.17 12.54
CA GLY A 243 -8.44 -7.87 12.26
C GLY A 243 -9.41 -7.41 13.35
N TYR A 244 -9.51 -6.09 13.47
CA TYR A 244 -10.40 -5.41 14.41
C TYR A 244 -10.92 -4.10 13.81
N SER A 245 -11.95 -3.55 14.42
CA SER A 245 -12.43 -2.20 14.16
C SER A 245 -12.83 -1.52 15.46
N ALA A 246 -12.68 -0.20 15.53
CA ALA A 246 -13.15 0.62 16.62
C ALA A 246 -13.85 1.84 16.07
N GLU A 247 -15.11 2.00 16.35
CA GLU A 247 -15.93 3.07 15.81
C GLU A 247 -17.01 3.52 16.77
N TYR A 248 -17.31 4.82 16.76
CA TYR A 248 -18.46 5.35 17.48
C TYR A 248 -19.78 5.05 16.76
N SER A 249 -20.77 4.59 17.55
CA SER A 249 -22.18 4.54 17.19
C SER A 249 -22.95 5.40 18.21
N GLY A 250 -23.33 6.62 17.81
CA GLY A 250 -23.72 7.64 18.77
C GLY A 250 -22.55 7.90 19.74
N ASN A 251 -22.85 7.91 21.03
CA ASN A 251 -21.84 8.06 22.10
C ASN A 251 -21.25 6.73 22.59
N THR A 252 -21.53 5.62 21.92
CA THR A 252 -20.98 4.32 22.27
C THR A 252 -19.80 3.98 21.38
N LEU A 253 -18.59 3.82 21.95
CA LEU A 253 -17.44 3.29 21.24
C LEU A 253 -17.60 1.77 21.14
N VAL A 254 -17.66 1.24 19.91
CA VAL A 254 -17.83 -0.17 19.60
C VAL A 254 -16.51 -0.72 19.06
N VAL A 255 -15.90 -1.66 19.79
CA VAL A 255 -14.71 -2.39 19.35
C VAL A 255 -15.14 -3.80 18.95
N LYS A 256 -14.84 -4.18 17.70
CA LYS A 256 -15.07 -5.54 17.18
C LYS A 256 -13.75 -6.19 16.90
N ILE A 257 -13.57 -7.43 17.34
CA ILE A 257 -12.34 -8.21 17.13
C ILE A 257 -12.76 -9.52 16.46
N LYS A 258 -12.19 -9.82 15.29
CA LYS A 258 -12.51 -11.03 14.54
C LYS A 258 -11.95 -12.27 15.21
N LYS A 259 -12.76 -13.32 15.22
CA LYS A 259 -12.37 -14.65 15.68
C LYS A 259 -11.61 -15.39 14.60
N GLU A 260 -10.65 -16.22 14.99
CA GLU A 260 -10.00 -17.15 14.06
C GLU A 260 -11.04 -18.06 13.39
N PRO A 261 -10.85 -18.34 12.09
CA PRO A 261 -11.68 -19.32 11.39
C PRO A 261 -11.43 -20.73 11.95
N LYS A 262 -12.49 -21.53 12.05
CA LYS A 262 -12.34 -22.93 12.39
C LYS A 262 -11.69 -23.68 11.24
N LEU A 263 -10.56 -24.36 11.49
CA LEU A 263 -9.87 -25.14 10.49
C LEU A 263 -10.70 -26.32 9.99
N ASN A 264 -10.54 -26.59 8.71
CA ASN A 264 -11.02 -27.79 8.07
C ASN A 264 -9.83 -28.60 7.55
N LYS A 265 -9.78 -29.92 7.87
CA LYS A 265 -8.65 -30.79 7.49
C LYS A 265 -8.52 -31.00 5.97
N LYS A 266 -9.65 -31.02 5.24
CA LYS A 266 -9.68 -31.27 3.79
C LYS A 266 -9.51 -29.96 2.98
N LEU A 267 -10.07 -28.87 3.47
CA LEU A 267 -10.04 -27.57 2.83
C LEU A 267 -9.45 -26.55 3.80
N PRO A 268 -8.14 -26.31 3.82
CA PRO A 268 -7.44 -25.57 4.85
C PRO A 268 -7.89 -24.12 5.00
N LEU A 269 -8.41 -23.50 3.94
CA LEU A 269 -8.93 -22.15 3.95
C LEU A 269 -10.47 -22.07 4.02
N LYS A 270 -11.17 -23.18 4.29
CA LYS A 270 -12.62 -23.15 4.50
C LYS A 270 -12.97 -22.22 5.65
N ASN A 271 -13.98 -21.37 5.45
CA ASN A 271 -14.43 -20.30 6.34
C ASN A 271 -13.49 -19.07 6.43
N VAL A 272 -12.42 -19.02 5.66
CA VAL A 272 -11.59 -17.82 5.52
C VAL A 272 -12.14 -16.97 4.38
N LYS A 273 -12.40 -15.70 4.65
CA LYS A 273 -12.76 -14.70 3.65
C LYS A 273 -11.53 -13.88 3.28
N ILE A 274 -11.19 -13.84 2.02
CA ILE A 274 -10.02 -13.15 1.49
C ILE A 274 -10.47 -12.16 0.43
N VAL A 275 -9.98 -10.93 0.52
CA VAL A 275 -10.06 -9.96 -0.59
C VAL A 275 -8.72 -9.91 -1.28
N ILE A 276 -8.72 -10.18 -2.58
CA ILE A 276 -7.58 -9.93 -3.47
C ILE A 276 -7.81 -8.58 -4.14
N ASP A 277 -6.81 -7.74 -4.08
CA ASP A 277 -6.80 -6.43 -4.71
C ASP A 277 -5.81 -6.45 -5.87
N ALA A 278 -6.31 -6.42 -7.11
CA ALA A 278 -5.47 -6.21 -8.26
C ALA A 278 -5.14 -4.71 -8.35
N GLY A 279 -3.89 -4.35 -8.04
CA GLY A 279 -3.43 -2.96 -7.99
C GLY A 279 -3.68 -2.20 -9.30
N HIS A 280 -3.88 -0.88 -9.21
CA HIS A 280 -4.19 0.00 -10.35
C HIS A 280 -5.46 -0.40 -11.12
N GLY A 281 -5.60 0.02 -12.37
CA GLY A 281 -6.70 -0.33 -13.26
C GLY A 281 -7.37 0.87 -13.91
N GLY A 282 -7.97 0.68 -15.08
CA GLY A 282 -8.59 1.74 -15.88
C GLY A 282 -7.59 2.82 -16.27
N SER A 283 -7.89 4.07 -15.90
CA SER A 283 -7.02 5.23 -16.16
C SER A 283 -5.69 5.21 -15.39
N GLU A 284 -5.61 4.49 -14.27
CA GLU A 284 -4.36 4.30 -13.51
C GLU A 284 -3.62 3.06 -14.02
N GLN A 285 -2.61 3.29 -14.84
CA GLN A 285 -1.83 2.21 -15.46
C GLN A 285 -0.83 1.54 -14.49
N GLY A 286 -0.46 2.22 -13.40
CA GLY A 286 0.72 1.88 -12.62
C GLY A 286 2.01 2.22 -13.36
N ALA A 287 3.10 1.58 -12.99
CA ALA A 287 4.36 1.73 -13.72
C ALA A 287 4.26 1.08 -15.10
N ILE A 288 5.06 1.58 -16.06
CA ILE A 288 5.17 0.98 -17.39
C ILE A 288 6.45 0.15 -17.44
N SER A 289 6.34 -1.07 -17.92
CA SER A 289 7.46 -1.99 -18.01
C SER A 289 8.44 -1.59 -19.12
N CYS A 290 9.66 -2.11 -19.08
CA CYS A 290 10.66 -1.85 -20.13
C CYS A 290 10.20 -2.29 -21.54
N LEU A 291 9.25 -3.20 -21.64
CA LEU A 291 8.60 -3.60 -22.90
C LEU A 291 7.30 -2.87 -23.21
N GLY A 292 6.94 -1.84 -22.42
CA GLY A 292 5.75 -1.01 -22.65
C GLY A 292 4.45 -1.53 -22.04
N ASN A 293 4.44 -2.65 -21.34
CA ASN A 293 3.25 -3.19 -20.70
C ASN A 293 2.92 -2.45 -19.39
N PRO A 294 1.67 -2.05 -19.14
CA PRO A 294 1.29 -1.40 -17.91
C PRO A 294 1.18 -2.41 -16.74
N GLU A 295 1.64 -2.01 -15.57
CA GLU A 295 1.63 -2.80 -14.33
C GLU A 295 0.24 -3.39 -14.01
N LYS A 296 -0.83 -2.64 -14.26
CA LYS A 296 -2.21 -3.07 -14.01
C LYS A 296 -2.59 -4.41 -14.66
N GLU A 297 -1.95 -4.78 -15.77
CA GLU A 297 -2.21 -6.03 -16.49
C GLU A 297 -1.57 -7.22 -15.78
N PHE A 298 -0.32 -7.08 -15.34
CA PHE A 298 0.36 -8.09 -14.55
C PHE A 298 -0.39 -8.35 -13.24
N ASN A 299 -0.76 -7.26 -12.54
CA ASN A 299 -1.50 -7.33 -11.29
C ASN A 299 -2.83 -8.06 -11.45
N LEU A 300 -3.58 -7.80 -12.51
CA LEU A 300 -4.86 -8.47 -12.78
C LEU A 300 -4.68 -9.95 -13.11
N SER A 301 -3.70 -10.27 -13.95
CA SER A 301 -3.40 -11.64 -14.35
C SER A 301 -3.03 -12.52 -13.15
N ILE A 302 -2.05 -12.09 -12.35
CA ILE A 302 -1.61 -12.79 -11.13
C ILE A 302 -2.75 -12.91 -10.12
N SER A 303 -3.55 -11.85 -9.94
CA SER A 303 -4.69 -11.86 -9.03
C SER A 303 -5.76 -12.90 -9.41
N LYS A 304 -6.01 -13.10 -10.69
CA LYS A 304 -6.96 -14.13 -11.17
C LYS A 304 -6.44 -15.54 -10.89
N TYR A 305 -5.16 -15.79 -11.10
CA TYR A 305 -4.55 -17.09 -10.73
C TYR A 305 -4.60 -17.31 -9.21
N LEU A 306 -4.32 -16.27 -8.42
CA LEU A 306 -4.41 -16.33 -6.96
C LEU A 306 -5.84 -16.63 -6.49
N GLU A 307 -6.86 -16.02 -7.13
CA GLU A 307 -8.26 -16.32 -6.86
C GLU A 307 -8.58 -17.80 -7.06
N HIS A 308 -8.12 -18.37 -8.18
CA HIS A 308 -8.31 -19.78 -8.49
C HIS A 308 -7.70 -20.68 -7.40
N GLU A 309 -6.44 -20.47 -7.05
CA GLU A 309 -5.71 -21.25 -6.05
C GLU A 309 -6.37 -21.20 -4.66
N LEU A 310 -6.73 -20.00 -4.21
CA LEU A 310 -7.35 -19.83 -2.90
C LEU A 310 -8.76 -20.46 -2.83
N LYS A 311 -9.54 -20.39 -3.91
CA LYS A 311 -10.85 -21.05 -4.00
C LYS A 311 -10.69 -22.59 -3.96
N ALA A 312 -9.70 -23.14 -4.65
CA ALA A 312 -9.38 -24.57 -4.61
C ALA A 312 -9.04 -25.06 -3.19
N MET A 313 -8.41 -24.20 -2.37
CA MET A 313 -8.14 -24.45 -0.93
C MET A 313 -9.36 -24.23 -0.03
N GLY A 314 -10.52 -23.83 -0.57
CA GLY A 314 -11.78 -23.65 0.13
C GLY A 314 -12.07 -22.25 0.66
N ALA A 315 -11.26 -21.24 0.33
CA ALA A 315 -11.50 -19.86 0.73
C ALA A 315 -12.74 -19.25 0.05
N THR A 316 -13.40 -18.33 0.74
CA THR A 316 -14.35 -17.41 0.09
C THR A 316 -13.58 -16.20 -0.39
N VAL A 317 -13.37 -16.11 -1.71
CA VAL A 317 -12.54 -15.07 -2.31
C VAL A 317 -13.39 -14.01 -2.99
N TYR A 318 -12.99 -12.76 -2.82
CA TYR A 318 -13.54 -11.58 -3.48
C TYR A 318 -12.40 -10.81 -4.14
N MET A 319 -12.62 -10.28 -5.34
CA MET A 319 -11.65 -9.42 -6.01
C MET A 319 -12.18 -7.98 -6.09
N THR A 320 -11.30 -6.99 -5.92
CA THR A 320 -11.66 -5.56 -6.07
C THR A 320 -12.01 -5.22 -7.51
N ARG A 321 -11.40 -5.91 -8.48
CA ARG A 321 -11.71 -5.86 -9.91
C ARG A 321 -11.38 -7.19 -10.60
N HIS A 322 -12.24 -7.61 -11.55
CA HIS A 322 -12.03 -8.79 -12.40
C HIS A 322 -11.67 -8.43 -13.85
N PHE A 323 -11.77 -7.15 -14.21
CA PHE A 323 -11.45 -6.60 -15.52
C PHE A 323 -10.75 -5.25 -15.36
N ASP A 324 -10.28 -4.68 -16.46
CA ASP A 324 -9.59 -3.39 -16.43
C ASP A 324 -10.59 -2.26 -16.16
N ARG A 325 -10.61 -1.80 -14.90
CA ARG A 325 -11.37 -0.67 -14.42
C ARG A 325 -10.65 0.03 -13.28
N PHE A 326 -10.85 1.33 -13.15
CA PHE A 326 -10.38 2.11 -12.02
C PHE A 326 -11.13 1.78 -10.73
N VAL A 327 -10.38 1.61 -9.63
CA VAL A 327 -10.92 1.46 -8.27
C VAL A 327 -10.09 2.34 -7.33
N SER A 328 -10.71 3.35 -6.72
CA SER A 328 -10.00 4.24 -5.80
C SER A 328 -9.49 3.50 -4.54
N LEU A 329 -8.42 4.00 -3.94
CA LEU A 329 -7.83 3.41 -2.72
C LEU A 329 -8.87 3.26 -1.59
N ASN A 330 -9.72 4.28 -1.40
CA ASN A 330 -10.78 4.22 -0.38
C ASN A 330 -11.83 3.12 -0.68
N ASN A 331 -12.17 2.93 -1.96
CA ASN A 331 -13.13 1.88 -2.34
C ASN A 331 -12.55 0.48 -2.15
N ARG A 332 -11.22 0.28 -2.32
CA ARG A 332 -10.55 -1.01 -2.03
C ARG A 332 -10.67 -1.37 -0.55
N VAL A 333 -10.40 -0.41 0.33
CA VAL A 333 -10.53 -0.57 1.79
C VAL A 333 -12.00 -0.78 2.17
N LYS A 334 -12.91 0.07 1.68
CA LYS A 334 -14.35 -0.06 1.92
C LYS A 334 -14.88 -1.43 1.50
N TYR A 335 -14.52 -1.89 0.31
CA TYR A 335 -14.93 -3.20 -0.20
C TYR A 335 -14.48 -4.35 0.71
N THR A 336 -13.25 -4.28 1.23
CA THR A 336 -12.70 -5.24 2.18
C THR A 336 -13.53 -5.30 3.47
N ASN A 337 -13.92 -4.13 3.99
CA ASN A 337 -14.72 -4.00 5.19
C ASN A 337 -16.15 -4.52 4.97
N ASP A 338 -16.79 -4.16 3.85
CA ASP A 338 -18.15 -4.61 3.47
C ASP A 338 -18.22 -6.14 3.32
N LYS A 339 -17.15 -6.79 2.82
CA LYS A 339 -17.06 -8.25 2.73
C LYS A 339 -16.76 -8.92 4.09
N ASN A 340 -16.40 -8.13 5.10
CA ASN A 340 -15.93 -8.63 6.39
C ASN A 340 -14.81 -9.67 6.21
N ALA A 341 -13.80 -9.34 5.38
CA ALA A 341 -12.68 -10.21 5.08
C ALA A 341 -11.73 -10.32 6.29
N GLN A 342 -11.08 -11.48 6.47
CA GLN A 342 -10.03 -11.68 7.47
C GLN A 342 -8.65 -11.34 6.91
N ILE A 343 -8.46 -11.54 5.60
CA ILE A 343 -7.20 -11.27 4.91
C ILE A 343 -7.47 -10.35 3.72
N PHE A 344 -6.59 -9.38 3.52
CA PHE A 344 -6.52 -8.55 2.33
C PHE A 344 -5.12 -8.68 1.73
N VAL A 345 -5.06 -9.00 0.44
CA VAL A 345 -3.79 -9.11 -0.32
C VAL A 345 -3.89 -8.25 -1.57
N SER A 346 -3.09 -7.19 -1.63
CA SER A 346 -2.94 -6.35 -2.82
C SER A 346 -1.76 -6.86 -3.65
N ILE A 347 -1.96 -7.05 -4.96
CA ILE A 347 -0.94 -7.53 -5.90
C ILE A 347 -0.48 -6.37 -6.75
N HIS A 348 0.84 -6.15 -6.76
CA HIS A 348 1.54 -5.10 -7.47
C HIS A 348 2.80 -5.64 -8.16
N ALA A 349 3.38 -4.85 -9.05
CA ALA A 349 4.70 -5.05 -9.60
C ALA A 349 5.51 -3.76 -9.45
N ASN A 350 6.69 -3.89 -8.89
CA ASN A 350 7.49 -2.79 -8.34
C ASN A 350 8.13 -1.90 -9.41
N SER A 351 8.43 -0.68 -9.02
CA SER A 351 9.23 0.27 -9.80
C SER A 351 10.17 1.05 -8.88
N LEU A 352 10.99 1.96 -9.43
CA LEU A 352 12.01 2.69 -8.68
C LEU A 352 11.91 4.20 -8.90
N PRO A 353 12.31 5.00 -7.90
CA PRO A 353 12.54 6.43 -8.07
C PRO A 353 13.86 6.68 -8.82
N ASP A 354 14.02 7.89 -9.35
CA ASP A 354 15.15 8.33 -10.19
C ASP A 354 16.55 8.03 -9.63
N ASN A 355 16.77 8.13 -8.33
CA ASN A 355 18.09 7.95 -7.72
C ASN A 355 18.50 6.49 -7.50
N LYS A 356 17.86 5.55 -8.17
CA LYS A 356 18.15 4.11 -8.07
C LYS A 356 18.55 3.54 -9.41
N ASN A 357 19.36 2.48 -9.39
CA ASN A 357 19.74 1.75 -10.60
C ASN A 357 18.78 0.58 -10.83
N PRO A 358 18.00 0.57 -11.94
CA PRO A 358 17.08 -0.51 -12.24
C PRO A 358 17.72 -1.90 -12.34
N LEU A 359 18.99 -2.01 -12.76
CA LEU A 359 19.68 -3.30 -12.90
C LEU A 359 20.07 -3.93 -11.55
N GLU A 360 20.20 -3.13 -10.49
CA GLU A 360 20.60 -3.60 -9.16
C GLU A 360 19.40 -4.05 -8.31
N HIS A 361 18.19 -3.61 -8.64
CA HIS A 361 16.98 -3.87 -7.89
C HIS A 361 16.10 -4.90 -8.58
N ARG A 362 15.93 -6.07 -7.94
CA ARG A 362 15.23 -7.23 -8.48
C ARG A 362 14.49 -7.98 -7.37
N GLY A 363 13.49 -8.78 -7.76
CA GLY A 363 12.87 -9.78 -6.94
C GLY A 363 11.59 -9.35 -6.25
N SER A 364 11.11 -10.19 -5.35
CA SER A 364 9.82 -10.06 -4.70
C SER A 364 9.93 -9.53 -3.29
N GLY A 365 8.98 -8.68 -2.88
CA GLY A 365 8.87 -8.13 -1.53
C GLY A 365 7.44 -8.08 -1.04
N VAL A 366 7.24 -8.02 0.28
CA VAL A 366 5.90 -7.89 0.87
C VAL A 366 5.86 -6.72 1.85
N TYR A 367 4.85 -5.88 1.70
CA TYR A 367 4.67 -4.67 2.49
C TYR A 367 3.48 -4.80 3.44
N TYR A 368 3.64 -4.31 4.66
CA TYR A 368 2.60 -4.26 5.70
C TYR A 368 2.67 -2.93 6.46
N TYR A 369 1.65 -2.62 7.24
CA TYR A 369 1.65 -1.45 8.12
C TYR A 369 1.57 -1.83 9.60
N TYR A 370 0.60 -2.64 10.00
CA TYR A 370 0.40 -3.08 11.37
C TYR A 370 1.10 -4.41 11.65
N ASP A 371 1.60 -4.58 12.86
CA ASP A 371 2.41 -5.74 13.26
C ASP A 371 1.65 -7.06 13.16
N GLU A 372 0.32 -7.05 13.24
CA GLU A 372 -0.50 -8.25 13.01
C GLU A 372 -0.32 -8.86 11.62
N ALA A 373 0.06 -8.04 10.63
CA ALA A 373 0.24 -8.50 9.25
C ALA A 373 1.68 -9.00 8.96
N LYS A 374 2.63 -8.74 9.86
CA LYS A 374 4.03 -9.18 9.71
C LYS A 374 4.16 -10.70 9.53
N PRO A 375 3.50 -11.57 10.33
CA PRO A 375 3.59 -13.02 10.15
C PRO A 375 3.01 -13.52 8.82
N LEU A 376 1.97 -12.85 8.29
CA LEU A 376 1.44 -13.15 6.95
C LEU A 376 2.45 -12.76 5.88
N SER A 377 3.09 -11.59 6.00
CA SER A 377 4.12 -11.12 5.07
C SER A 377 5.31 -12.09 5.01
N GLU A 378 5.80 -12.52 6.18
CA GLU A 378 6.88 -13.51 6.29
C GLU A 378 6.49 -14.85 5.66
N SER A 379 5.27 -15.31 5.90
CA SER A 379 4.78 -16.58 5.36
C SER A 379 4.66 -16.55 3.83
N ILE A 380 4.22 -15.43 3.25
CA ILE A 380 4.11 -15.26 1.80
C ILE A 380 5.50 -15.22 1.15
N ILE A 381 6.40 -14.35 1.62
CA ILE A 381 7.72 -14.20 0.98
C ILE A 381 8.54 -15.50 1.09
N ASN A 382 8.46 -16.20 2.23
CA ASN A 382 9.13 -17.48 2.42
C ASN A 382 8.61 -18.56 1.47
N ALA A 383 7.29 -18.63 1.23
CA ALA A 383 6.70 -19.56 0.28
C ALA A 383 7.11 -19.23 -1.16
N VAL A 384 7.08 -17.96 -1.55
CA VAL A 384 7.51 -17.50 -2.88
C VAL A 384 8.98 -17.86 -3.11
N CYS A 385 9.88 -17.48 -2.22
CA CYS A 385 11.32 -17.73 -2.40
C CYS A 385 11.71 -19.20 -2.28
N LYS A 386 10.92 -20.02 -1.58
CA LYS A 386 11.10 -21.46 -1.52
C LYS A 386 10.73 -22.17 -2.84
N ASN A 387 9.63 -21.73 -3.45
CA ASN A 387 9.03 -22.42 -4.60
C ASN A 387 9.54 -21.86 -5.95
N MET A 388 10.17 -20.69 -5.94
CA MET A 388 10.56 -19.97 -7.15
C MET A 388 11.97 -19.40 -7.02
N ALA A 389 12.69 -19.36 -8.13
CA ALA A 389 14.01 -18.74 -8.24
C ALA A 389 13.91 -17.22 -8.38
N VAL A 390 13.23 -16.56 -7.42
CA VAL A 390 13.16 -15.09 -7.35
C VAL A 390 14.01 -14.58 -6.19
N ARG A 391 14.65 -13.43 -6.38
CA ARG A 391 15.42 -12.77 -5.32
C ARG A 391 14.47 -12.34 -4.20
N ASN A 392 14.84 -12.66 -2.95
CA ASN A 392 14.11 -12.22 -1.78
C ASN A 392 14.44 -10.75 -1.47
N ASN A 393 13.49 -9.87 -1.67
CA ASN A 393 13.60 -8.46 -1.34
C ASN A 393 13.05 -8.14 0.07
N GLY A 394 12.64 -9.16 0.82
CA GLY A 394 12.23 -9.05 2.22
C GLY A 394 10.81 -8.58 2.46
N ILE A 395 10.55 -8.28 3.73
CA ILE A 395 9.31 -7.66 4.18
C ILE A 395 9.59 -6.23 4.66
N HIS A 396 8.67 -5.32 4.38
CA HIS A 396 8.85 -3.90 4.67
C HIS A 396 7.63 -3.30 5.35
N GLN A 397 7.85 -2.49 6.36
CA GLN A 397 6.77 -1.69 6.95
C GLN A 397 6.64 -0.38 6.18
N ALA A 398 5.46 -0.13 5.58
CA ALA A 398 5.21 1.05 4.76
C ALA A 398 3.78 1.57 4.89
N SER A 399 3.62 2.90 4.70
CA SER A 399 2.35 3.60 4.90
C SER A 399 1.49 3.64 3.63
N PHE A 400 1.27 2.51 2.96
CA PHE A 400 0.33 2.45 1.84
C PHE A 400 -1.12 2.45 2.32
N ALA A 401 -2.01 3.13 1.58
CA ALA A 401 -3.39 3.32 1.99
C ALA A 401 -4.13 1.99 2.24
N VAL A 402 -3.90 1.01 1.39
CA VAL A 402 -4.60 -0.28 1.43
C VAL A 402 -4.15 -1.21 2.56
N VAL A 403 -2.89 -1.10 3.04
CA VAL A 403 -2.39 -1.91 4.15
C VAL A 403 -2.61 -1.27 5.53
N ARG A 404 -3.13 -0.04 5.59
CA ARG A 404 -3.53 0.63 6.84
C ARG A 404 -4.93 0.24 7.34
N ASN A 405 -5.47 -0.85 6.86
CA ASN A 405 -6.80 -1.33 7.24
C ASN A 405 -6.70 -2.36 8.38
N THR A 406 -7.11 -1.98 9.58
CA THR A 406 -7.10 -2.86 10.76
C THR A 406 -8.22 -3.91 10.75
N SER A 407 -9.24 -3.73 9.89
CA SER A 407 -10.36 -4.68 9.86
C SER A 407 -10.04 -6.03 9.19
N ALA A 408 -8.87 -6.13 8.54
CA ALA A 408 -8.33 -7.35 7.97
C ALA A 408 -6.81 -7.34 8.11
N VAL A 409 -6.20 -8.51 8.24
CA VAL A 409 -4.74 -8.65 8.13
C VAL A 409 -4.35 -8.31 6.69
N SER A 410 -3.69 -7.15 6.51
CA SER A 410 -3.56 -6.51 5.20
C SER A 410 -2.10 -6.44 4.75
N VAL A 411 -1.81 -6.98 3.57
CA VAL A 411 -0.48 -6.97 2.95
C VAL A 411 -0.55 -6.50 1.50
N LEU A 412 0.57 -5.97 0.99
CA LEU A 412 0.78 -5.66 -0.41
C LEU A 412 2.01 -6.44 -0.88
N VAL A 413 1.85 -7.20 -1.94
CA VAL A 413 2.88 -8.05 -2.54
C VAL A 413 3.38 -7.38 -3.81
N GLU A 414 4.68 -7.06 -3.83
CA GLU A 414 5.42 -6.61 -5.01
C GLU A 414 6.05 -7.83 -5.67
N THR A 415 5.52 -8.22 -6.81
CA THR A 415 5.87 -9.49 -7.47
C THR A 415 7.32 -9.48 -7.97
N ALA A 416 7.68 -8.46 -8.73
CA ALA A 416 8.97 -8.25 -9.38
C ALA A 416 9.04 -6.81 -9.90
N TYR A 417 10.20 -6.35 -10.38
CA TYR A 417 10.38 -4.97 -10.88
C TYR A 417 10.07 -4.88 -12.38
N VAL A 418 9.04 -4.12 -12.77
CA VAL A 418 8.65 -3.94 -14.18
C VAL A 418 9.71 -3.26 -15.04
N ILE A 419 10.56 -2.43 -14.41
CA ILE A 419 11.63 -1.66 -15.10
C ILE A 419 12.97 -2.38 -15.13
N ASN A 420 13.11 -3.54 -14.48
CA ASN A 420 14.29 -4.39 -14.58
C ASN A 420 14.05 -5.40 -15.71
N PRO A 421 14.93 -5.51 -16.75
CA PRO A 421 14.72 -6.39 -17.89
C PRO A 421 14.54 -7.88 -17.53
N ASP A 422 15.34 -8.40 -16.59
CA ASP A 422 15.23 -9.80 -16.15
C ASP A 422 13.90 -10.07 -15.41
N ASP A 423 13.53 -9.19 -14.47
CA ASP A 423 12.28 -9.31 -13.72
C ASP A 423 11.06 -9.12 -14.64
N ASN A 424 11.15 -8.22 -15.62
CA ASN A 424 10.10 -8.02 -16.60
C ASN A 424 9.89 -9.27 -17.48
N SER A 425 10.96 -9.97 -17.86
CA SER A 425 10.85 -11.21 -18.61
C SER A 425 10.05 -12.28 -17.83
N LEU A 426 10.18 -12.31 -16.50
CA LEU A 426 9.37 -13.17 -15.65
C LEU A 426 7.91 -12.73 -15.62
N LEU A 427 7.64 -11.43 -15.54
CA LEU A 427 6.26 -10.89 -15.46
C LEU A 427 5.45 -11.13 -16.74
N ILE A 428 6.06 -11.20 -17.90
CA ILE A 428 5.37 -11.55 -19.16
C ILE A 428 5.12 -13.05 -19.30
N ASP A 429 5.92 -13.90 -18.65
CA ASP A 429 5.75 -15.37 -18.68
C ASP A 429 4.51 -15.78 -17.87
N ASP A 430 3.57 -16.46 -18.56
CA ASP A 430 2.32 -16.88 -17.95
C ASP A 430 2.50 -18.02 -16.94
N ASP A 431 3.45 -18.92 -17.17
CA ASP A 431 3.81 -19.99 -16.23
C ASP A 431 4.41 -19.44 -14.95
N PHE A 432 5.25 -18.40 -15.06
CA PHE A 432 5.75 -17.68 -13.89
C PHE A 432 4.59 -17.10 -13.07
N LYS A 433 3.65 -16.39 -13.71
CA LYS A 433 2.50 -15.77 -13.02
C LYS A 433 1.65 -16.80 -12.27
N ARG A 434 1.40 -17.98 -12.87
CA ARG A 434 0.67 -19.09 -12.25
C ARG A 434 1.39 -19.63 -11.02
N LYS A 435 2.68 -19.97 -11.16
CA LYS A 435 3.51 -20.49 -10.07
C LYS A 435 3.65 -19.49 -8.94
N TYR A 436 3.78 -18.20 -9.30
CA TYR A 436 3.84 -17.12 -8.32
C TYR A 436 2.55 -17.04 -7.50
N ALA A 437 1.41 -17.02 -8.15
CA ALA A 437 0.11 -17.00 -7.50
C ALA A 437 -0.11 -18.21 -6.57
N ALA A 438 0.26 -19.43 -7.04
CA ALA A 438 0.22 -20.63 -6.22
C ALA A 438 1.12 -20.53 -4.98
N SER A 439 2.31 -19.94 -5.11
CA SER A 439 3.24 -19.72 -3.99
C SER A 439 2.70 -18.72 -2.97
N VAL A 440 2.07 -17.62 -3.42
CA VAL A 440 1.37 -16.67 -2.54
C VAL A 440 0.23 -17.37 -1.80
N ALA A 441 -0.58 -18.18 -2.50
CA ALA A 441 -1.67 -18.95 -1.89
C ALA A 441 -1.15 -19.95 -0.84
N GLU A 442 -0.02 -20.61 -1.11
CA GLU A 442 0.65 -21.48 -0.14
C GLU A 442 1.10 -20.70 1.10
N GLY A 443 1.66 -19.52 0.93
CA GLY A 443 2.05 -18.64 2.04
C GLY A 443 0.84 -18.27 2.91
N ILE A 444 -0.28 -17.91 2.31
CA ILE A 444 -1.54 -17.60 3.03
C ILE A 444 -2.05 -18.85 3.77
N LYS A 445 -2.04 -20.01 3.14
CA LYS A 445 -2.41 -21.28 3.77
C LYS A 445 -1.52 -21.57 4.99
N ASN A 446 -0.20 -21.44 4.84
CA ASN A 446 0.75 -21.70 5.91
C ASN A 446 0.55 -20.75 7.09
N TYR A 447 0.30 -19.46 6.84
CA TYR A 447 -0.05 -18.47 7.87
C TYR A 447 -1.30 -18.90 8.65
N ILE A 448 -2.36 -19.32 7.99
CA ILE A 448 -3.61 -19.77 8.64
C ILE A 448 -3.37 -21.04 9.47
N LEU A 449 -2.63 -22.01 8.94
CA LEU A 449 -2.32 -23.25 9.66
C LEU A 449 -1.44 -23.03 10.89
N GLN A 450 -0.46 -22.13 10.84
CA GLN A 450 0.39 -21.76 11.99
C GLN A 450 -0.39 -21.06 13.10
N GLN A 451 -1.39 -20.24 12.75
CA GLN A 451 -2.26 -19.55 13.70
C GLN A 451 -2.95 -20.54 14.64
N ASN A 452 -3.50 -21.61 14.07
CA ASN A 452 -4.24 -22.60 14.85
C ASN A 452 -3.34 -23.46 15.76
N LYS A 453 -2.08 -23.71 15.39
CA LYS A 453 -1.13 -24.40 16.27
C LYS A 453 -0.86 -23.61 17.55
N VAL A 454 -0.76 -22.26 17.45
CA VAL A 454 -0.59 -21.37 18.61
C VAL A 454 -1.85 -21.33 19.48
N ALA A 455 -3.05 -21.37 18.89
CA ALA A 455 -4.31 -21.36 19.61
C ALA A 455 -4.53 -22.60 20.49
N ILE A 456 -4.05 -23.77 20.05
CA ILE A 456 -4.13 -25.03 20.81
C ILE A 456 -3.30 -24.96 22.11
N PHE A 457 -2.15 -24.26 22.11
CA PHE A 457 -1.28 -24.14 23.29
C PHE A 457 -1.71 -23.03 24.27
N ARG A 458 -2.59 -22.11 23.89
CA ARG A 458 -3.00 -20.95 24.69
C ARG A 458 -4.44 -21.02 25.25
N LYS A 459 -5.00 -22.21 25.43
CA LYS A 459 -6.29 -22.37 26.12
C LYS A 459 -6.11 -22.02 27.60
N ASN A 460 -6.34 -20.77 27.98
CA ASN A 460 -7.07 -20.33 29.17
C ASN A 460 -6.82 -18.85 29.54
N LYS A 461 -7.94 -18.20 29.88
CA LYS A 461 -8.13 -16.95 30.62
C LYS A 461 -7.99 -15.63 29.85
N ILE A 462 -9.17 -15.09 29.48
CA ILE A 462 -9.33 -13.66 29.27
C ILE A 462 -9.21 -12.98 30.63
N LYS A 463 -8.10 -12.28 30.88
CA LYS A 463 -7.99 -11.39 32.04
C LYS A 463 -8.27 -9.96 31.61
N PHE A 464 -9.24 -9.32 32.25
CA PHE A 464 -9.42 -7.88 32.20
C PHE A 464 -8.55 -7.29 33.33
N ILE A 465 -7.60 -6.45 32.98
CA ILE A 465 -6.90 -5.63 33.94
C ILE A 465 -7.62 -4.28 33.92
N LYS A 466 -8.33 -3.97 35.01
CA LYS A 466 -8.76 -2.62 35.31
C LYS A 466 -7.55 -1.87 35.77
N GLY A 467 -7.06 -0.90 34.96
CA GLY A 467 -6.03 0.05 35.38
C GLY A 467 -6.61 1.09 36.35
#